data_3f4a7bc73243e76f6240249b63aad8b0
#
_entry.id   3f4a7bc73243e76f6240249b63aad8b0
#
_cell.length_a   1.000
_cell.length_b   1.000
_cell.length_c   1.000
_cell.angle_alpha   90.00
_cell.angle_beta   90.00
_cell.angle_gamma   90.00
#
_symmetry.space_group_name_H-M   'P 1'
#
loop_
_entity.id
_entity.type
_entity.pdbx_description
1 polymer ?
#
loop_
_entity_poly.entity_id
_entity_poly.type
_entity_poly.pdbx_seq_one_letter_code
_entity_poly.pdbx_strand_id
1 'polypeptide(L)'
;VPLVCYFHYNGHRLLSEHPACAEALSKYRINPGNVGKGDKHDRQFAQMIEIAAKNDKAVRIGVNWGSLDQELLAAMMDENARSAQPWDAQQVMYQALISSALQSAQAAQELGMKPEQIILSCKVSGVQDLISVYRGLAARCDYPLHLGLTEAGMGTKGTVASATALSILLQEGIGDTIRVSLTPQPGEARTQEVVVALEILQALGLRTFVPSVTA
;
A
#
# COMPACT_ATOMS: atom_id res chain seq x y z
N VAL A 1 4.86 2.35 -21.66
CA VAL A 1 4.12 1.90 -20.44
C VAL A 1 4.86 2.44 -19.23
N PRO A 2 4.18 3.17 -18.32
CA PRO A 2 4.80 3.63 -17.08
C PRO A 2 5.29 2.46 -16.22
N LEU A 3 6.53 2.54 -15.73
CA LEU A 3 7.11 1.50 -14.89
C LEU A 3 7.09 1.94 -13.42
N VAL A 4 6.65 1.01 -12.55
CA VAL A 4 6.70 1.18 -11.09
C VAL A 4 7.66 0.15 -10.52
N CYS A 5 8.71 0.59 -9.85
CA CYS A 5 9.66 -0.31 -9.20
C CYS A 5 9.32 -0.51 -7.72
N TYR A 6 9.41 -1.76 -7.28
CA TYR A 6 9.27 -2.16 -5.89
C TYR A 6 10.66 -2.33 -5.28
N PHE A 7 11.01 -1.44 -4.38
CA PHE A 7 12.29 -1.51 -3.70
C PHE A 7 12.19 -2.28 -2.38
N HIS A 8 13.15 -3.17 -2.18
CA HIS A 8 13.39 -3.89 -0.94
C HIS A 8 14.84 -3.67 -0.51
N TYR A 9 15.09 -3.45 0.75
CA TYR A 9 16.40 -3.30 1.43
C TYR A 9 17.49 -2.46 0.71
N ASN A 10 17.77 -2.72 -0.57
CA ASN A 10 18.84 -2.09 -1.35
C ASN A 10 18.35 -0.98 -2.29
N GLY A 11 17.09 -0.54 -2.17
CA GLY A 11 16.52 0.47 -3.07
C GLY A 11 17.30 1.79 -3.06
N HIS A 12 17.76 2.24 -1.92
CA HIS A 12 18.56 3.43 -1.74
C HIS A 12 19.88 3.36 -2.55
N ARG A 13 20.56 2.21 -2.53
CA ARG A 13 21.79 1.99 -3.31
C ARG A 13 21.50 1.95 -4.80
N LEU A 14 20.50 1.18 -5.21
CA LEU A 14 20.13 1.06 -6.62
C LEU A 14 19.84 2.42 -7.26
N LEU A 15 19.04 3.25 -6.58
CA LEU A 15 18.68 4.57 -7.08
C LEU A 15 19.86 5.55 -7.09
N SER A 16 20.81 5.43 -6.14
CA SER A 16 21.99 6.29 -6.08
C SER A 16 23.08 5.88 -7.07
N GLU A 17 23.35 4.58 -7.17
CA GLU A 17 24.40 4.04 -8.02
C GLU A 17 24.02 4.03 -9.51
N HIS A 18 22.69 4.04 -9.80
CA HIS A 18 22.15 4.00 -11.15
C HIS A 18 21.15 5.13 -11.42
N PRO A 19 21.57 6.39 -11.58
CA PRO A 19 20.68 7.53 -11.80
C PRO A 19 19.74 7.36 -12.99
N ALA A 20 20.20 6.74 -14.08
CA ALA A 20 19.37 6.44 -15.24
C ALA A 20 18.16 5.54 -14.90
N CYS A 21 18.30 4.63 -13.93
CA CYS A 21 17.18 3.83 -13.41
C CYS A 21 16.17 4.73 -12.66
N ALA A 22 16.67 5.63 -11.82
CA ALA A 22 15.82 6.58 -11.09
C ALA A 22 15.00 7.47 -12.04
N GLU A 23 15.62 7.96 -13.11
CA GLU A 23 14.97 8.80 -14.13
C GLU A 23 13.95 8.03 -14.97
N ALA A 24 14.25 6.79 -15.36
CA ALA A 24 13.40 5.98 -16.24
C ALA A 24 12.11 5.51 -15.57
N LEU A 25 12.08 5.39 -14.26
CA LEU A 25 10.92 4.94 -13.50
C LEU A 25 9.89 6.06 -13.38
N SER A 26 8.61 5.70 -13.51
CA SER A 26 7.51 6.63 -13.36
C SER A 26 7.09 6.82 -11.89
N LYS A 27 7.31 5.80 -11.06
CA LYS A 27 6.95 5.81 -9.65
C LYS A 27 7.79 4.81 -8.86
N TYR A 28 8.13 5.17 -7.62
CA TYR A 28 8.81 4.27 -6.69
C TYR A 28 7.80 3.70 -5.68
N ARG A 29 7.92 2.43 -5.35
CA ARG A 29 7.23 1.84 -4.22
C ARG A 29 8.22 1.54 -3.11
N ILE A 30 8.01 2.17 -1.97
CA ILE A 30 8.84 2.02 -0.77
C ILE A 30 8.00 1.40 0.33
N ASN A 31 8.53 0.39 1.00
CA ASN A 31 7.97 -0.13 2.24
C ASN A 31 8.86 0.33 3.40
N PRO A 32 8.39 1.23 4.27
CA PRO A 32 9.19 1.72 5.39
C PRO A 32 9.77 0.60 6.25
N GLY A 33 9.01 -0.44 6.56
CA GLY A 33 9.48 -1.59 7.34
C GLY A 33 10.58 -2.45 6.68
N ASN A 34 10.90 -2.21 5.41
CA ASN A 34 11.91 -2.96 4.64
C ASN A 34 13.08 -2.09 4.18
N VAL A 35 13.32 -0.94 4.80
CA VAL A 35 14.37 0.01 4.36
C VAL A 35 15.61 0.00 5.27
N GLY A 36 15.58 -0.79 6.33
CA GLY A 36 16.62 -0.86 7.34
C GLY A 36 16.03 -0.98 8.73
N LYS A 37 16.86 -0.82 9.77
CA LYS A 37 16.44 -0.82 11.18
C LYS A 37 17.12 0.33 11.92
N GLY A 38 16.41 0.97 12.86
CA GLY A 38 16.91 2.08 13.64
C GLY A 38 17.43 3.24 12.75
N ASP A 39 18.50 3.90 13.12
CA ASP A 39 19.08 5.03 12.38
C ASP A 39 19.39 4.77 10.90
N LYS A 40 19.56 3.49 10.50
CA LYS A 40 19.72 3.11 9.09
C LYS A 40 18.41 3.16 8.32
N HIS A 41 17.30 2.84 8.99
CA HIS A 41 15.96 2.93 8.42
C HIS A 41 15.70 4.37 7.95
N ASP A 42 15.84 5.33 8.83
CA ASP A 42 15.52 6.72 8.54
C ASP A 42 16.41 7.30 7.44
N ARG A 43 17.71 7.02 7.47
CA ARG A 43 18.65 7.48 6.44
C ARG A 43 18.38 6.86 5.06
N GLN A 44 18.08 5.57 5.00
CA GLN A 44 17.82 4.90 3.72
C GLN A 44 16.48 5.30 3.12
N PHE A 45 15.46 5.49 3.97
CA PHE A 45 14.18 6.04 3.57
C PHE A 45 14.35 7.46 3.03
N ALA A 46 15.01 8.34 3.78
CA ALA A 46 15.28 9.71 3.39
C ALA A 46 15.99 9.79 2.04
N GLN A 47 17.06 9.00 1.83
CA GLN A 47 17.80 8.97 0.58
C GLN A 47 16.92 8.60 -0.63
N MET A 48 16.00 7.63 -0.49
CA MET A 48 15.08 7.27 -1.57
C MET A 48 14.05 8.36 -1.85
N ILE A 49 13.55 9.02 -0.81
CA ILE A 49 12.61 10.13 -0.93
C ILE A 49 13.28 11.34 -1.59
N GLU A 50 14.48 11.72 -1.17
CA GLU A 50 15.25 12.81 -1.78
C GLU A 50 15.51 12.57 -3.28
N ILE A 51 15.86 11.33 -3.65
CA ILE A 51 16.02 10.97 -5.06
C ILE A 51 14.70 11.07 -5.82
N ALA A 52 13.58 10.67 -5.21
CA ALA A 52 12.26 10.80 -5.81
C ALA A 52 11.88 12.27 -6.03
N ALA A 53 12.05 13.11 -5.01
CA ALA A 53 11.80 14.54 -5.08
C ALA A 53 12.67 15.23 -6.15
N LYS A 54 13.98 14.92 -6.18
CA LYS A 54 14.92 15.44 -7.20
C LYS A 54 14.52 15.09 -8.64
N ASN A 55 13.96 13.89 -8.85
CA ASN A 55 13.55 13.41 -10.17
C ASN A 55 12.07 13.68 -10.48
N ASP A 56 11.36 14.42 -9.63
CA ASP A 56 9.91 14.70 -9.74
C ASP A 56 9.07 13.41 -9.88
N LYS A 57 9.39 12.38 -9.09
CA LYS A 57 8.72 11.08 -9.14
C LYS A 57 7.74 10.92 -8.00
N ALA A 58 6.56 10.38 -8.30
CA ALA A 58 5.62 9.97 -7.29
C ALA A 58 6.16 8.77 -6.49
N VAL A 59 5.82 8.71 -5.19
CA VAL A 59 6.18 7.59 -4.31
C VAL A 59 4.92 6.96 -3.73
N ARG A 60 4.82 5.65 -3.83
CA ARG A 60 3.86 4.89 -3.04
C ARG A 60 4.54 4.35 -1.78
N ILE A 61 4.16 4.90 -0.65
CA ILE A 61 4.52 4.40 0.68
C ILE A 61 3.58 3.25 1.00
N GLY A 62 4.13 2.04 1.07
CA GLY A 62 3.35 0.83 1.23
C GLY A 62 3.69 0.11 2.52
N VAL A 63 2.87 0.29 3.54
CA VAL A 63 2.98 -0.41 4.81
C VAL A 63 2.27 -1.76 4.70
N ASN A 64 2.89 -2.81 5.20
CA ASN A 64 2.31 -4.14 5.28
C ASN A 64 2.35 -4.61 6.73
N TRP A 65 1.31 -5.31 7.14
CA TRP A 65 1.21 -5.93 8.46
C TRP A 65 2.48 -6.73 8.85
N GLY A 66 2.94 -7.62 7.98
CA GLY A 66 4.11 -8.47 8.25
C GLY A 66 5.46 -7.76 8.33
N SER A 67 5.51 -6.45 8.05
CA SER A 67 6.71 -5.61 8.12
C SER A 67 6.49 -4.35 8.95
N LEU A 68 5.46 -4.33 9.80
CA LEU A 68 5.20 -3.23 10.72
C LEU A 68 6.33 -3.13 11.75
N ASP A 69 6.70 -1.92 12.10
CA ASP A 69 7.68 -1.64 13.12
C ASP A 69 7.19 -2.19 14.48
N GLN A 70 7.97 -3.09 15.05
CA GLN A 70 7.63 -3.75 16.31
C GLN A 70 7.78 -2.83 17.52
N GLU A 71 8.67 -1.83 17.46
CA GLU A 71 8.84 -0.84 18.53
C GLU A 71 7.63 0.10 18.58
N LEU A 72 7.17 0.56 17.40
CA LEU A 72 5.93 1.34 17.30
C LEU A 72 4.73 0.56 17.84
N LEU A 73 4.58 -0.70 17.42
CA LEU A 73 3.48 -1.55 17.87
C LEU A 73 3.52 -1.77 19.39
N ALA A 74 4.68 -2.09 19.96
CA ALA A 74 4.85 -2.30 21.39
C ALA A 74 4.51 -1.02 22.18
N ALA A 75 5.02 0.14 21.77
CA ALA A 75 4.71 1.41 22.38
C ALA A 75 3.20 1.72 22.39
N MET A 76 2.52 1.47 21.28
CA MET A 76 1.07 1.67 21.17
C MET A 76 0.27 0.67 22.02
N MET A 77 0.74 -0.58 22.15
CA MET A 77 0.13 -1.57 23.06
C MET A 77 0.27 -1.13 24.52
N ASP A 78 1.44 -0.65 24.92
CA ASP A 78 1.70 -0.15 26.28
C ASP A 78 0.87 1.09 26.60
N GLU A 79 0.73 2.01 25.66
CA GLU A 79 -0.13 3.19 25.81
C GLU A 79 -1.60 2.80 25.94
N ASN A 80 -2.06 1.91 25.08
CA ASN A 80 -3.43 1.38 25.11
C ASN A 80 -3.77 0.70 26.43
N ALA A 81 -2.83 -0.08 27.01
CA ALA A 81 -3.02 -0.76 28.29
C ALA A 81 -3.21 0.24 29.48
N ARG A 82 -2.76 1.49 29.35
CA ARG A 82 -2.96 2.55 30.34
C ARG A 82 -4.23 3.36 30.12
N SER A 83 -4.94 3.14 29.00
CA SER A 83 -6.18 3.83 28.67
C SER A 83 -7.32 3.40 29.60
N ALA A 84 -8.22 4.34 29.91
CA ALA A 84 -9.46 4.03 30.64
C ALA A 84 -10.43 3.15 29.84
N GLN A 85 -10.31 3.17 28.50
CA GLN A 85 -11.09 2.34 27.58
C GLN A 85 -10.12 1.75 26.54
N PRO A 86 -9.43 0.66 26.89
CA PRO A 86 -8.47 0.06 25.98
C PRO A 86 -9.16 -0.59 24.78
N TRP A 87 -8.58 -0.42 23.63
CA TRP A 87 -8.95 -1.14 22.42
C TRP A 87 -8.50 -2.60 22.52
N ASP A 88 -9.12 -3.46 21.74
CA ASP A 88 -8.60 -4.81 21.56
C ASP A 88 -7.28 -4.78 20.74
N ALA A 89 -6.55 -5.89 20.80
CA ALA A 89 -5.24 -5.99 20.16
C ALA A 89 -5.29 -5.76 18.64
N GLN A 90 -6.38 -6.16 17.99
CA GLN A 90 -6.59 -5.99 16.55
C GLN A 90 -6.76 -4.50 16.19
N GLN A 91 -7.54 -3.79 16.98
CA GLN A 91 -7.73 -2.34 16.81
C GLN A 91 -6.41 -1.57 17.02
N VAL A 92 -5.60 -1.92 18.02
CA VAL A 92 -4.27 -1.31 18.22
C VAL A 92 -3.39 -1.54 17.00
N MET A 93 -3.41 -2.73 16.42
CA MET A 93 -2.64 -3.03 15.22
C MET A 93 -3.11 -2.24 14.00
N TYR A 94 -4.42 -2.01 13.82
CA TYR A 94 -4.90 -1.11 12.76
C TYR A 94 -4.38 0.31 12.97
N GLN A 95 -4.42 0.81 14.19
CA GLN A 95 -3.91 2.14 14.51
C GLN A 95 -2.41 2.26 14.26
N ALA A 96 -1.63 1.24 14.62
CA ALA A 96 -0.18 1.19 14.36
C ALA A 96 0.13 1.21 12.86
N LEU A 97 -0.64 0.46 12.05
CA LEU A 97 -0.48 0.42 10.61
C LEU A 97 -0.78 1.79 9.97
N ILE A 98 -1.87 2.43 10.38
CA ILE A 98 -2.27 3.75 9.91
C ILE A 98 -1.24 4.80 10.35
N SER A 99 -0.82 4.79 11.61
CA SER A 99 0.18 5.72 12.15
C SER A 99 1.51 5.61 11.41
N SER A 100 1.98 4.39 11.15
CA SER A 100 3.20 4.16 10.37
C SER A 100 3.11 4.75 8.95
N ALA A 101 1.96 4.62 8.28
CA ALA A 101 1.76 5.20 6.96
C ALA A 101 1.76 6.73 6.99
N LEU A 102 1.05 7.33 7.94
CA LEU A 102 0.95 8.79 8.06
C LEU A 102 2.27 9.44 8.49
N GLN A 103 2.99 8.85 9.45
CA GLN A 103 4.32 9.32 9.85
C GLN A 103 5.32 9.26 8.70
N SER A 104 5.30 8.18 7.93
CA SER A 104 6.16 8.05 6.75
C SER A 104 5.81 9.07 5.66
N ALA A 105 4.52 9.39 5.47
CA ALA A 105 4.09 10.43 4.53
C ALA A 105 4.53 11.81 4.99
N GLN A 106 4.40 12.12 6.26
CA GLN A 106 4.87 13.37 6.85
C GLN A 106 6.39 13.52 6.68
N ALA A 107 7.16 12.49 7.02
CA ALA A 107 8.61 12.50 6.82
C ALA A 107 8.99 12.72 5.35
N ALA A 108 8.25 12.13 4.40
CA ALA A 108 8.48 12.36 2.98
C ALA A 108 8.22 13.83 2.57
N GLN A 109 7.21 14.49 3.12
CA GLN A 109 6.97 15.93 2.89
C GLN A 109 8.08 16.80 3.48
N GLU A 110 8.53 16.50 4.68
CA GLU A 110 9.65 17.21 5.34
C GLU A 110 10.95 17.10 4.52
N LEU A 111 11.10 16.03 3.74
CA LEU A 111 12.20 15.81 2.81
C LEU A 111 11.95 16.41 1.40
N GLY A 112 10.90 17.19 1.23
CA GLY A 112 10.65 17.99 0.02
C GLY A 112 9.68 17.38 -0.99
N MET A 113 9.00 16.28 -0.69
CA MET A 113 7.93 15.77 -1.55
C MET A 113 6.65 16.60 -1.40
N LYS A 114 5.93 16.79 -2.50
CA LYS A 114 4.61 17.40 -2.48
C LYS A 114 3.56 16.36 -2.08
N PRO A 115 2.47 16.76 -1.39
CA PRO A 115 1.40 15.83 -0.99
C PRO A 115 0.83 15.01 -2.14
N GLU A 116 0.62 15.63 -3.31
CA GLU A 116 0.08 15.00 -4.51
C GLU A 116 1.01 13.97 -5.17
N GLN A 117 2.27 13.92 -4.76
CA GLN A 117 3.24 12.91 -5.20
C GLN A 117 3.28 11.69 -4.30
N ILE A 118 2.58 11.72 -3.16
CA ILE A 118 2.58 10.65 -2.15
C ILE A 118 1.30 9.83 -2.28
N ILE A 119 1.44 8.52 -2.42
CA ILE A 119 0.35 7.56 -2.44
C ILE A 119 0.52 6.64 -1.25
N LEU A 120 -0.55 6.38 -0.48
CA LEU A 120 -0.49 5.49 0.67
C LEU A 120 -1.13 4.12 0.37
N SER A 121 -0.56 3.08 0.95
CA SER A 121 -1.18 1.77 0.99
C SER A 121 -0.88 1.04 2.30
N CYS A 122 -1.93 0.54 2.94
CA CYS A 122 -1.88 -0.28 4.15
C CYS A 122 -2.46 -1.66 3.83
N LYS A 123 -1.61 -2.68 3.69
CA LYS A 123 -2.03 -3.99 3.20
C LYS A 123 -2.10 -5.01 4.32
N VAL A 124 -3.25 -5.67 4.36
CA VAL A 124 -3.57 -6.79 5.25
C VAL A 124 -4.18 -7.93 4.44
N SER A 125 -4.30 -9.13 5.04
CA SER A 125 -4.82 -10.32 4.34
C SER A 125 -6.32 -10.50 4.52
N GLY A 126 -6.91 -10.00 5.60
CA GLY A 126 -8.33 -10.13 5.91
C GLY A 126 -9.19 -9.07 5.24
N VAL A 127 -10.38 -9.47 4.75
CA VAL A 127 -11.34 -8.56 4.11
C VAL A 127 -11.81 -7.48 5.09
N GLN A 128 -12.27 -7.88 6.29
CA GLN A 128 -12.77 -6.95 7.30
C GLN A 128 -11.66 -6.06 7.85
N ASP A 129 -10.45 -6.60 7.98
CA ASP A 129 -9.26 -5.86 8.39
C ASP A 129 -8.94 -4.75 7.38
N LEU A 130 -8.98 -5.07 6.08
CA LEU A 130 -8.72 -4.09 5.03
C LEU A 130 -9.75 -2.95 5.06
N ILE A 131 -11.03 -3.29 5.17
CA ILE A 131 -12.11 -2.31 5.22
C ILE A 131 -11.93 -1.38 6.43
N SER A 132 -11.66 -1.93 7.60
CA SER A 132 -11.46 -1.17 8.83
C SER A 132 -10.26 -0.24 8.75
N VAL A 133 -9.12 -0.74 8.26
CA VAL A 133 -7.89 0.03 8.11
C VAL A 133 -8.08 1.19 7.12
N TYR A 134 -8.67 0.95 5.95
CA TYR A 134 -8.83 2.01 4.95
C TYR A 134 -9.89 3.03 5.29
N ARG A 135 -10.96 2.66 5.97
CA ARG A 135 -11.91 3.63 6.55
C ARG A 135 -11.20 4.54 7.57
N GLY A 136 -10.39 3.95 8.46
CA GLY A 136 -9.61 4.70 9.43
C GLY A 136 -8.53 5.58 8.82
N LEU A 137 -7.89 5.14 7.73
CA LEU A 137 -6.89 5.92 7.00
C LEU A 137 -7.53 7.07 6.22
N ALA A 138 -8.59 6.81 5.45
CA ALA A 138 -9.31 7.82 4.68
C ALA A 138 -9.93 8.92 5.54
N ALA A 139 -10.33 8.61 6.78
CA ALA A 139 -10.81 9.61 7.74
C ALA A 139 -9.71 10.56 8.28
N ARG A 140 -8.43 10.30 8.00
CA ARG A 140 -7.29 11.00 8.59
C ARG A 140 -6.39 11.69 7.58
N CYS A 141 -6.57 11.47 6.29
CA CYS A 141 -5.73 12.06 5.26
C CYS A 141 -6.43 12.16 3.91
N ASP A 142 -5.93 13.08 3.09
CA ASP A 142 -6.40 13.31 1.71
C ASP A 142 -5.39 12.77 0.67
N TYR A 143 -4.44 11.94 1.08
CA TYR A 143 -3.51 11.30 0.13
C TYR A 143 -4.24 10.27 -0.74
N PRO A 144 -3.88 10.16 -2.03
CA PRO A 144 -4.33 9.06 -2.86
C PRO A 144 -4.06 7.70 -2.22
N LEU A 145 -5.06 6.83 -2.23
CA LEU A 145 -5.01 5.53 -1.59
C LEU A 145 -4.91 4.39 -2.62
N HIS A 146 -3.99 3.46 -2.39
CA HIS A 146 -3.83 2.28 -3.20
C HIS A 146 -4.33 1.03 -2.46
N LEU A 147 -5.49 0.52 -2.88
CA LEU A 147 -6.16 -0.60 -2.25
C LEU A 147 -5.62 -1.97 -2.73
N GLY A 148 -5.69 -2.96 -1.87
CA GLY A 148 -5.47 -4.35 -2.23
C GLY A 148 -5.19 -5.24 -1.02
N LEU A 149 -5.74 -6.45 -1.04
CA LEU A 149 -5.37 -7.50 -0.10
C LEU A 149 -3.96 -8.00 -0.39
N THR A 150 -3.27 -8.46 0.65
CA THR A 150 -2.06 -9.26 0.52
C THR A 150 -2.46 -10.72 0.70
N GLU A 151 -1.98 -11.60 -0.19
CA GLU A 151 -2.22 -13.04 -0.09
C GLU A 151 -3.72 -13.40 0.01
N ALA A 152 -4.54 -12.84 -0.88
CA ALA A 152 -5.98 -13.04 -0.85
C ALA A 152 -6.39 -14.52 -1.03
N GLY A 153 -5.52 -15.35 -1.58
CA GLY A 153 -5.72 -16.77 -1.80
C GLY A 153 -5.72 -17.17 -3.27
N MET A 154 -5.99 -18.45 -3.51
CA MET A 154 -6.01 -19.05 -4.86
C MET A 154 -7.43 -19.03 -5.44
N GLY A 155 -7.53 -18.95 -6.77
CA GLY A 155 -8.74 -19.17 -7.54
C GLY A 155 -9.94 -18.37 -7.02
N THR A 156 -11.06 -19.03 -6.83
CA THR A 156 -12.33 -18.43 -6.40
C THR A 156 -12.21 -17.73 -5.04
N LYS A 157 -11.49 -18.31 -4.08
CA LYS A 157 -11.32 -17.71 -2.75
C LYS A 157 -10.65 -16.33 -2.83
N GLY A 158 -9.54 -16.25 -3.54
CA GLY A 158 -8.80 -15.00 -3.71
C GLY A 158 -9.59 -13.96 -4.50
N THR A 159 -10.30 -14.39 -5.55
CA THR A 159 -11.17 -13.53 -6.36
C THR A 159 -12.32 -12.95 -5.53
N VAL A 160 -13.05 -13.79 -4.80
CA VAL A 160 -14.18 -13.36 -3.96
C VAL A 160 -13.71 -12.42 -2.85
N ALA A 161 -12.62 -12.75 -2.15
CA ALA A 161 -12.08 -11.90 -1.10
C ALA A 161 -11.66 -10.52 -1.64
N SER A 162 -10.94 -10.48 -2.77
CA SER A 162 -10.53 -9.24 -3.41
C SER A 162 -11.73 -8.43 -3.90
N ALA A 163 -12.69 -9.07 -4.58
CA ALA A 163 -13.90 -8.39 -5.07
C ALA A 163 -14.70 -7.78 -3.91
N THR A 164 -14.92 -8.55 -2.84
CA THR A 164 -15.67 -8.07 -1.68
C THR A 164 -15.01 -6.86 -1.02
N ALA A 165 -13.71 -6.97 -0.68
CA ALA A 165 -13.01 -5.90 0.01
C ALA A 165 -12.91 -4.62 -0.83
N LEU A 166 -12.53 -4.75 -2.09
CA LEU A 166 -12.36 -3.61 -2.99
C LEU A 166 -13.69 -2.94 -3.32
N SER A 167 -14.75 -3.72 -3.56
CA SER A 167 -16.07 -3.17 -3.92
C SER A 167 -16.66 -2.35 -2.79
N ILE A 168 -16.56 -2.79 -1.54
CA ILE A 168 -17.07 -2.04 -0.40
C ILE A 168 -16.37 -0.68 -0.29
N LEU A 169 -15.04 -0.66 -0.32
CA LEU A 169 -14.27 0.57 -0.20
C LEU A 169 -14.50 1.53 -1.37
N LEU A 170 -14.48 1.01 -2.61
CA LEU A 170 -14.70 1.81 -3.81
C LEU A 170 -16.11 2.42 -3.87
N GLN A 171 -17.15 1.70 -3.39
CA GLN A 171 -18.52 2.23 -3.28
C GLN A 171 -18.64 3.35 -2.23
N GLU A 172 -17.77 3.36 -1.23
CA GLU A 172 -17.66 4.43 -0.23
C GLU A 172 -16.81 5.61 -0.71
N GLY A 173 -16.31 5.58 -1.96
CA GLY A 173 -15.41 6.59 -2.50
C GLY A 173 -13.98 6.51 -1.98
N ILE A 174 -13.60 5.38 -1.37
CA ILE A 174 -12.26 5.16 -0.82
C ILE A 174 -11.42 4.37 -1.83
N GLY A 175 -10.31 4.97 -2.30
CA GLY A 175 -9.33 4.34 -3.17
C GLY A 175 -9.25 4.94 -4.57
N ASP A 176 -8.03 5.19 -5.02
CA ASP A 176 -7.70 5.82 -6.30
C ASP A 176 -7.06 4.82 -7.28
N THR A 177 -6.38 3.83 -6.76
CA THR A 177 -5.82 2.72 -7.53
C THR A 177 -5.99 1.41 -6.78
N ILE A 178 -6.07 0.30 -7.53
CA ILE A 178 -6.27 -1.02 -6.95
C ILE A 178 -5.22 -2.03 -7.43
N ARG A 179 -5.01 -3.06 -6.63
CA ARG A 179 -4.28 -4.27 -6.99
C ARG A 179 -5.01 -5.50 -6.47
N VAL A 180 -5.30 -6.42 -7.35
CA VAL A 180 -5.69 -7.79 -7.01
C VAL A 180 -4.40 -8.61 -6.83
N SER A 181 -4.32 -9.43 -5.79
CA SER A 181 -3.17 -10.30 -5.50
C SER A 181 -3.65 -11.72 -5.30
N LEU A 182 -3.54 -12.53 -6.35
CA LEU A 182 -3.88 -13.94 -6.33
C LEU A 182 -2.62 -14.80 -6.22
N THR A 183 -2.77 -15.97 -5.61
CA THR A 183 -1.75 -17.01 -5.68
C THR A 183 -2.02 -17.81 -6.96
N PRO A 184 -1.15 -17.73 -7.99
CA PRO A 184 -1.40 -18.43 -9.24
C PRO A 184 -1.27 -19.94 -9.06
N GLN A 185 -2.10 -20.70 -9.78
CA GLN A 185 -1.89 -22.13 -9.91
C GLN A 185 -0.72 -22.40 -10.88
N PRO A 186 -0.06 -23.55 -10.79
CA PRO A 186 0.97 -23.92 -11.76
C PRO A 186 0.44 -23.84 -13.21
N GLY A 187 1.12 -23.05 -14.04
CA GLY A 187 0.72 -22.81 -15.44
C GLY A 187 -0.32 -21.71 -15.67
N GLU A 188 -0.86 -21.10 -14.62
CA GLU A 188 -1.81 -20.00 -14.74
C GLU A 188 -1.11 -18.67 -15.08
N ALA A 189 -1.74 -17.88 -15.95
CA ALA A 189 -1.20 -16.62 -16.39
C ALA A 189 -1.31 -15.54 -15.29
N ARG A 190 -0.23 -14.78 -15.05
CA ARG A 190 -0.20 -13.64 -14.12
C ARG A 190 -1.16 -12.52 -14.49
N THR A 191 -1.64 -12.48 -15.73
CA THR A 191 -2.63 -11.52 -16.22
C THR A 191 -4.00 -11.68 -15.57
N GLN A 192 -4.29 -12.84 -14.94
CA GLN A 192 -5.56 -13.07 -14.23
C GLN A 192 -5.83 -12.02 -13.15
N GLU A 193 -4.82 -11.54 -12.44
CA GLU A 193 -4.97 -10.46 -11.45
C GLU A 193 -5.51 -9.17 -12.11
N VAL A 194 -5.07 -8.86 -13.33
CA VAL A 194 -5.53 -7.69 -14.08
C VAL A 194 -6.96 -7.89 -14.57
N VAL A 195 -7.29 -9.08 -15.07
CA VAL A 195 -8.65 -9.41 -15.51
C VAL A 195 -9.63 -9.24 -14.37
N VAL A 196 -9.37 -9.83 -13.20
CA VAL A 196 -10.23 -9.70 -12.02
C VAL A 196 -10.36 -8.24 -11.58
N ALA A 197 -9.27 -7.46 -11.59
CA ALA A 197 -9.32 -6.04 -11.25
C ALA A 197 -10.21 -5.24 -12.23
N LEU A 198 -10.12 -5.53 -13.52
CA LEU A 198 -10.97 -4.90 -14.54
C LEU A 198 -12.45 -5.26 -14.35
N GLU A 199 -12.76 -6.53 -14.10
CA GLU A 199 -14.14 -6.99 -13.87
C GLU A 199 -14.75 -6.34 -12.63
N ILE A 200 -13.98 -6.18 -11.53
CA ILE A 200 -14.44 -5.45 -10.34
C ILE A 200 -14.82 -4.02 -10.70
N LEU A 201 -13.94 -3.28 -11.40
CA LEU A 201 -14.20 -1.90 -11.77
C LEU A 201 -15.37 -1.74 -12.74
N GLN A 202 -15.54 -2.68 -13.68
CA GLN A 202 -16.67 -2.69 -14.60
C GLN A 202 -17.99 -3.00 -13.87
N ALA A 203 -18.01 -3.98 -12.99
CA ALA A 203 -19.18 -4.35 -12.20
C ALA A 203 -19.67 -3.20 -11.29
N LEU A 204 -18.75 -2.33 -10.86
CA LEU A 204 -19.06 -1.14 -10.05
C LEU A 204 -19.42 0.10 -10.90
N GLY A 205 -19.37 0.02 -12.22
CA GLY A 205 -19.58 1.17 -13.11
C GLY A 205 -18.45 2.21 -13.08
N LEU A 206 -17.31 1.89 -12.48
CA LEU A 206 -16.13 2.76 -12.42
C LEU A 206 -15.27 2.68 -13.68
N ARG A 207 -15.58 1.76 -14.55
CA ARG A 207 -14.95 1.59 -15.86
C ARG A 207 -15.99 1.15 -16.88
N THR A 208 -15.80 1.53 -18.14
CA THR A 208 -16.66 1.10 -19.24
C THR A 208 -16.69 -0.43 -19.34
N PHE A 209 -17.90 -0.99 -19.36
CA PHE A 209 -18.10 -2.42 -19.52
C PHE A 209 -17.59 -2.90 -20.88
N VAL A 210 -16.84 -3.99 -20.87
CA VAL A 210 -16.39 -4.71 -22.07
C VAL A 210 -16.81 -6.16 -21.91
N PRO A 211 -17.66 -6.71 -22.81
CA PRO A 211 -18.07 -8.11 -22.72
C PRO A 211 -16.85 -9.04 -22.75
N SER A 212 -16.78 -9.97 -21.82
CA SER A 212 -15.72 -10.98 -21.75
C SER A 212 -15.99 -12.18 -22.65
N VAL A 213 -17.23 -12.29 -23.17
CA VAL A 213 -17.65 -13.33 -24.08
C VAL A 213 -18.25 -12.65 -25.30
N THR A 214 -17.63 -12.83 -26.44
CA THR A 214 -18.26 -12.61 -27.76
C THR A 214 -19.07 -13.86 -28.12
N ALA A 215 -20.39 -13.70 -28.25
CA ALA A 215 -21.26 -14.74 -28.73
C ALA A 215 -20.91 -15.14 -30.18
#